data_ca901805c8bb5190f7a2a126c90d97ac
#
_entry.id   ca901805c8bb5190f7a2a126c90d97ac
#
_cell.length_a   1.000
_cell.length_b   1.000
_cell.length_c   1.000
_cell.angle_alpha   90.00
_cell.angle_beta   90.00
_cell.angle_gamma   90.00
#
_symmetry.space_group_name_H-M   'P 1'
#
loop_
_entity.id
_entity.type
_entity.pdbx_description
1 polymer ?
#
loop_
_entity_poly.entity_id
_entity_poly.type
_entity_poly.pdbx_seq_one_letter_code
_entity_poly.pdbx_strand_id
1 'polypeptide(L)'
;GLGIISPFCMWETLWHGLHLDFRTAFRRFKRETIATLPGGGELPIYYPSPRQFARAFQPYFQFERVRGLGVFLPPSDTFGVVDKRPRIMKPLITAETHLADTWPFRTWTDHYWIEFTRTENEP
;
A
#
# COMPACT_ATOMS: atom_id res chain seq x y z
N GLY A 1 5.61 -14.05 -3.84
CA GLY A 1 4.97 -12.85 -3.27
C GLY A 1 5.39 -11.58 -3.98
N LEU A 2 4.52 -10.60 -3.98
CA LEU A 2 4.73 -9.30 -4.64
C LEU A 2 4.28 -8.16 -3.70
N GLY A 3 5.08 -7.09 -3.63
CA GLY A 3 4.72 -5.84 -2.97
C GLY A 3 4.14 -4.86 -3.98
N ILE A 4 2.92 -4.38 -3.73
CA ILE A 4 2.19 -3.51 -4.65
C ILE A 4 1.76 -2.25 -3.91
N ILE A 5 1.85 -1.10 -4.58
CA ILE A 5 1.35 0.17 -4.04
C ILE A 5 -0.17 0.10 -3.91
N SER A 6 -0.66 0.39 -2.71
CA SER A 6 -2.08 0.31 -2.41
C SER A 6 -2.89 1.46 -3.06
N PRO A 7 -4.15 1.21 -3.44
CA PRO A 7 -5.04 2.27 -3.94
C PRO A 7 -5.45 3.28 -2.87
N PHE A 8 -5.24 2.99 -1.60
CA PHE A 8 -5.52 3.89 -0.48
C PHE A 8 -4.45 3.78 0.60
N CYS A 9 -3.91 4.90 1.04
CA CYS A 9 -2.99 4.98 2.16
C CYS A 9 -3.55 5.92 3.22
N MET A 10 -3.81 5.38 4.40
CA MET A 10 -4.36 6.14 5.53
C MET A 10 -3.42 7.30 5.94
N TRP A 11 -2.13 7.04 6.06
CA TRP A 11 -1.14 8.03 6.46
C TRP A 11 -0.98 9.16 5.45
N GLU A 12 -0.89 8.82 4.17
CA GLU A 12 -0.79 9.82 3.10
C GLU A 12 -2.02 10.72 3.07
N THR A 13 -3.21 10.11 3.18
CA THR A 13 -4.47 10.85 3.20
C THR A 13 -4.58 11.77 4.41
N LEU A 14 -4.21 11.28 5.61
CA LEU A 14 -4.24 12.08 6.83
C LEU A 14 -3.20 13.21 6.81
N TRP A 15 -1.97 12.90 6.41
CA TRP A 15 -0.87 13.87 6.37
C TRP A 15 -1.17 15.02 5.42
N HIS A 16 -1.50 14.72 4.17
CA HIS A 16 -1.82 15.74 3.18
C HIS A 16 -3.15 16.44 3.45
N GLY A 17 -4.12 15.73 4.01
CA GLY A 17 -5.38 16.32 4.46
C GLY A 17 -5.20 17.36 5.56
N LEU A 18 -4.33 17.09 6.56
CA LEU A 18 -4.00 18.04 7.63
C LEU A 18 -3.24 19.28 7.11
N HIS A 19 -2.48 19.13 6.03
CA HIS A 19 -1.79 20.24 5.35
C HIS A 19 -2.65 20.93 4.28
N LEU A 20 -3.95 20.62 4.21
CA LEU A 20 -4.92 21.16 3.24
C LEU A 20 -4.55 20.88 1.76
N ASP A 21 -3.68 19.91 1.53
CA ASP A 21 -3.33 19.43 0.19
C ASP A 21 -4.23 18.25 -0.21
N PHE A 22 -5.49 18.53 -0.44
CA PHE A 22 -6.50 17.52 -0.81
C PHE A 22 -6.21 16.86 -2.17
N ARG A 23 -5.50 17.55 -3.05
CA ARG A 23 -5.13 17.01 -4.36
C ARG A 23 -4.20 15.81 -4.21
N THR A 24 -3.17 15.93 -3.37
CA THR A 24 -2.23 14.84 -3.07
C THR A 24 -2.86 13.79 -2.16
N ALA A 25 -3.68 14.21 -1.18
CA ALA A 25 -4.37 13.30 -0.26
C ALA A 25 -5.24 12.27 -0.99
N PHE A 26 -5.88 12.67 -2.07
CA PHE A 26 -6.82 11.83 -2.83
C PHE A 26 -6.30 11.39 -4.20
N ARG A 27 -5.02 11.57 -4.50
CA ARG A 27 -4.44 11.24 -5.82
C ARG A 27 -4.59 9.76 -6.20
N ARG A 28 -4.53 8.84 -5.22
CA ARG A 28 -4.63 7.39 -5.46
C ARG A 28 -6.03 6.93 -5.84
N PHE A 29 -7.06 7.71 -5.54
CA PHE A 29 -8.43 7.41 -5.98
C PHE A 29 -8.62 7.50 -7.49
N LYS A 30 -7.71 8.18 -8.18
CA LYS A 30 -7.65 8.21 -9.64
C LYS A 30 -6.93 6.97 -10.17
N ARG A 31 -7.24 5.80 -9.88
CA ARG A 31 -6.71 4.50 -10.38
C ARG A 31 -5.42 4.52 -11.22
N GLU A 32 -5.11 5.63 -11.85
CA GLU A 32 -3.94 5.89 -12.68
C GLU A 32 -3.37 7.28 -12.37
N THR A 33 -2.07 7.38 -12.25
CA THR A 33 -1.33 8.63 -12.07
C THR A 33 -0.11 8.62 -12.98
N ILE A 34 0.23 9.75 -13.56
CA ILE A 34 1.45 9.90 -14.36
C ILE A 34 2.56 10.40 -13.44
N ALA A 35 3.63 9.63 -13.34
CA ALA A 35 4.85 10.03 -12.65
C ALA A 35 5.86 10.56 -13.66
N THR A 36 6.45 11.71 -13.36
CA THR A 36 7.55 12.26 -14.15
C THR A 36 8.86 11.65 -13.65
N LEU A 37 9.59 11.03 -14.56
CA LEU A 37 10.90 10.45 -14.26
C LEU A 37 12.01 11.52 -14.25
N PRO A 38 13.06 11.35 -13.43
CA PRO A 38 14.27 12.12 -13.56
C PRO A 38 14.84 11.96 -14.99
N GLY A 39 14.91 13.06 -15.76
CA GLY A 39 15.31 13.02 -17.16
C GLY A 39 14.20 13.29 -18.17
N GLY A 40 12.96 13.55 -17.70
CA GLY A 40 11.86 14.07 -18.55
C GLY A 40 10.96 13.00 -19.18
N GLY A 41 11.05 11.74 -18.77
CA GLY A 41 10.11 10.69 -19.17
C GLY A 41 8.85 10.70 -18.30
N GLU A 42 7.71 10.25 -18.85
CA GLU A 42 6.47 10.03 -18.13
C GLU A 42 6.16 8.53 -18.03
N LEU A 43 5.73 8.09 -16.85
CA LEU A 43 5.37 6.70 -16.60
C LEU A 43 3.97 6.65 -15.98
N PRO A 44 3.01 5.93 -16.57
CA PRO A 44 1.72 5.69 -15.94
C PRO A 44 1.90 4.74 -14.75
N ILE A 45 1.37 5.12 -13.60
CA ILE A 45 1.35 4.30 -12.38
C ILE A 45 -0.09 3.91 -12.11
N TYR A 46 -0.32 2.61 -11.91
CA TYR A 46 -1.62 2.05 -11.57
C TYR A 46 -1.64 1.62 -10.11
N TYR A 47 -2.79 1.78 -9.48
CA TYR A 47 -3.04 1.38 -8.10
C TYR A 47 -4.12 0.28 -8.06
N PRO A 48 -3.81 -0.96 -8.41
CA PRO A 48 -4.79 -2.03 -8.42
C PRO A 48 -5.17 -2.43 -6.99
N SER A 49 -6.45 -2.73 -6.77
CA SER A 49 -6.85 -3.39 -5.54
C SER A 49 -6.33 -4.84 -5.50
N PRO A 50 -6.18 -5.47 -4.32
CA PRO A 50 -5.76 -6.86 -4.23
C PRO A 50 -6.60 -7.82 -5.06
N ARG A 51 -7.92 -7.58 -5.13
CA ARG A 51 -8.84 -8.41 -5.94
C ARG A 51 -8.62 -8.25 -7.44
N GLN A 52 -8.41 -7.02 -7.91
CA GLN A 52 -8.11 -6.75 -9.32
C GLN A 52 -6.78 -7.39 -9.72
N PHE A 53 -5.77 -7.24 -8.86
CA PHE A 53 -4.45 -7.81 -9.09
C PHE A 53 -4.50 -9.34 -9.10
N ALA A 54 -5.19 -9.97 -8.14
CA ALA A 54 -5.35 -11.41 -8.09
C ALA A 54 -6.04 -11.98 -9.33
N ARG A 55 -7.08 -11.30 -9.84
CA ARG A 55 -7.76 -11.72 -11.08
C ARG A 55 -6.87 -11.69 -12.31
N ALA A 56 -5.93 -10.75 -12.39
CA ALA A 56 -5.01 -10.64 -13.51
C ALA A 56 -4.04 -11.83 -13.61
N PHE A 57 -3.81 -12.55 -12.52
CA PHE A 57 -2.92 -13.71 -12.45
C PHE A 57 -3.62 -15.05 -12.68
N GLN A 58 -4.95 -15.05 -12.72
CA GLN A 58 -5.71 -16.27 -13.03
C GLN A 58 -5.63 -16.61 -14.54
N PRO A 59 -5.64 -17.90 -14.93
CA PRO A 59 -5.74 -19.09 -14.09
C PRO A 59 -4.40 -19.66 -13.61
N TYR A 60 -3.28 -19.02 -13.95
CA TYR A 60 -1.93 -19.56 -13.74
C TYR A 60 -1.47 -19.54 -12.28
N PHE A 61 -2.07 -18.65 -11.47
CA PHE A 61 -1.74 -18.49 -10.07
C PHE A 61 -2.99 -18.42 -9.21
N GLN A 62 -2.97 -19.13 -8.11
CA GLN A 62 -4.00 -19.11 -7.09
C GLN A 62 -3.63 -18.10 -6.00
N PHE A 63 -4.58 -17.26 -5.64
CA PHE A 63 -4.43 -16.31 -4.53
C PHE A 63 -4.38 -17.05 -3.20
N GLU A 64 -3.41 -16.70 -2.35
CA GLU A 64 -3.24 -17.24 -1.01
C GLU A 64 -3.63 -16.22 0.07
N ARG A 65 -2.91 -15.12 0.13
CA ARG A 65 -3.17 -14.09 1.14
C ARG A 65 -2.70 -12.71 0.74
N VAL A 66 -3.23 -11.72 1.45
CA VAL A 66 -2.82 -10.32 1.39
C VAL A 66 -2.49 -9.82 2.79
N ARG A 67 -1.41 -9.05 2.91
CA ARG A 67 -0.99 -8.37 4.12
C ARG A 67 -0.71 -6.90 3.84
N GLY A 68 -1.18 -6.00 4.72
CA GLY A 68 -0.81 -4.60 4.67
C GLY A 68 0.63 -4.38 5.15
N LEU A 69 1.32 -3.45 4.52
CA LEU A 69 2.67 -3.02 4.91
C LEU A 69 2.66 -1.52 5.18
N GLY A 70 2.99 -1.11 6.40
CA GLY A 70 2.98 0.29 6.79
C GLY A 70 1.57 0.86 6.96
N VAL A 71 0.67 0.12 7.61
CA VAL A 71 -0.68 0.58 7.94
C VAL A 71 -0.63 1.62 9.04
N PHE A 72 -0.01 1.28 10.16
CA PHE A 72 0.13 2.11 11.36
C PHE A 72 1.49 2.79 11.46
N LEU A 73 2.48 2.30 10.70
CA LEU A 73 3.79 2.92 10.64
C LEU A 73 3.78 4.05 9.60
N PRO A 74 4.29 5.23 9.95
CA PRO A 74 4.34 6.34 9.02
C PRO A 74 5.24 6.02 7.82
N PRO A 75 4.95 6.56 6.63
CA PRO A 75 5.80 6.41 5.46
C PRO A 75 7.19 7.04 5.69
N SER A 76 8.15 6.66 4.85
CA SER A 76 9.57 7.02 5.01
C SER A 76 9.84 8.51 5.15
N ASP A 77 9.10 9.35 4.48
CA ASP A 77 9.21 10.81 4.52
C ASP A 77 8.80 11.42 5.87
N THR A 78 7.91 10.78 6.60
CA THR A 78 7.44 11.23 7.92
C THR A 78 7.98 10.37 9.07
N PHE A 79 8.64 9.26 8.77
CA PHE A 79 9.19 8.32 9.74
C PHE A 79 10.16 8.98 10.72
N GLY A 80 11.03 9.86 10.24
CA GLY A 80 12.02 10.58 11.04
C GLY A 80 11.43 11.48 12.14
N VAL A 81 10.16 11.88 12.03
CA VAL A 81 9.46 12.66 13.06
C VAL A 81 9.02 11.77 14.23
N VAL A 82 8.66 10.54 13.95
CA VAL A 82 8.08 9.59 14.91
C VAL A 82 9.12 8.65 15.48
N ASP A 83 10.15 8.32 14.70
CA ASP A 83 11.25 7.39 15.04
C ASP A 83 11.93 7.73 16.37
N LYS A 84 12.16 9.01 16.61
CA LYS A 84 12.80 9.51 17.84
C LYS A 84 11.90 9.50 19.09
N ARG A 85 10.66 9.02 18.97
CA ARG A 85 9.67 9.04 20.04
C ARG A 85 9.19 7.63 20.38
N PRO A 86 9.92 6.85 21.20
CA PRO A 86 9.58 5.44 21.49
C PRO A 86 8.21 5.28 22.14
N ARG A 87 7.69 6.28 22.84
CA ARG A 87 6.34 6.25 23.43
C ARG A 87 5.23 6.20 22.37
N ILE A 88 5.51 6.76 21.18
CA ILE A 88 4.58 6.74 20.03
C ILE A 88 4.83 5.51 19.17
N MET A 89 6.10 5.17 18.94
CA MET A 89 6.47 4.05 18.07
C MET A 89 6.03 2.69 18.60
N LYS A 90 6.17 2.43 19.90
CA LYS A 90 5.79 1.13 20.48
C LYS A 90 4.33 0.74 20.22
N PRO A 91 3.31 1.59 20.51
CA PRO A 91 1.93 1.23 20.21
C PRO A 91 1.65 1.13 18.70
N LEU A 92 2.33 1.90 17.85
CA LEU A 92 2.19 1.79 16.40
C LEU A 92 2.73 0.45 15.87
N ILE A 93 3.90 0.03 16.34
CA ILE A 93 4.48 -1.29 16.00
C ILE A 93 3.56 -2.41 16.47
N THR A 94 3.01 -2.31 17.68
CA THR A 94 2.08 -3.30 18.21
C THR A 94 0.82 -3.39 17.36
N ALA A 95 0.23 -2.25 16.99
CA ALA A 95 -0.92 -2.19 16.12
C ALA A 95 -0.61 -2.78 14.73
N GLU A 96 0.54 -2.45 14.14
CA GLU A 96 1.00 -3.01 12.87
C GLU A 96 1.08 -4.54 12.93
N THR A 97 1.71 -5.06 13.98
CA THR A 97 1.89 -6.51 14.14
C THR A 97 0.58 -7.29 14.25
N HIS A 98 -0.42 -6.72 14.91
CA HIS A 98 -1.68 -7.44 15.20
C HIS A 98 -2.80 -7.14 14.21
N LEU A 99 -2.82 -5.97 13.61
CA LEU A 99 -3.95 -5.49 12.81
C LEU A 99 -3.67 -5.37 11.31
N ALA A 100 -2.40 -5.38 10.88
CA ALA A 100 -2.04 -5.20 9.47
C ALA A 100 -2.65 -6.25 8.52
N ASP A 101 -2.91 -7.45 9.02
CA ASP A 101 -3.51 -8.54 8.26
C ASP A 101 -5.04 -8.52 8.27
N THR A 102 -5.65 -7.68 9.12
CA THR A 102 -7.10 -7.64 9.30
C THR A 102 -7.76 -6.64 8.35
N TRP A 103 -8.99 -6.96 7.91
CA TRP A 103 -9.81 -6.01 7.17
C TRP A 103 -10.38 -4.93 8.15
N PRO A 104 -10.40 -3.63 7.80
CA PRO A 104 -10.00 -3.03 6.50
C PRO A 104 -8.52 -2.65 6.40
N PHE A 105 -7.75 -2.77 7.49
CA PHE A 105 -6.39 -2.25 7.61
C PHE A 105 -5.43 -2.81 6.56
N ARG A 106 -5.54 -4.09 6.21
CA ARG A 106 -4.69 -4.71 5.18
C ARG A 106 -4.76 -4.04 3.79
N THR A 107 -5.77 -3.19 3.57
CA THR A 107 -5.94 -2.43 2.33
C THR A 107 -5.76 -0.91 2.51
N TRP A 108 -5.65 -0.42 3.76
CA TRP A 108 -5.45 0.98 4.11
C TRP A 108 -3.98 1.32 4.37
N THR A 109 -3.14 0.87 3.49
CA THR A 109 -1.70 0.83 3.68
C THR A 109 -0.99 1.47 2.50
N ASP A 110 0.28 1.85 2.68
CA ASP A 110 1.10 2.37 1.58
C ASP A 110 1.36 1.30 0.52
N HIS A 111 1.75 0.10 0.96
CA HIS A 111 1.93 -1.06 0.12
C HIS A 111 1.19 -2.25 0.71
N TYR A 112 0.70 -3.16 -0.12
CA TYR A 112 0.28 -4.48 0.33
C TYR A 112 1.17 -5.56 -0.26
N TRP A 113 1.39 -6.59 0.54
CA TRP A 113 2.05 -7.82 0.13
C TRP A 113 1.00 -8.84 -0.26
N ILE A 114 1.11 -9.39 -1.45
CA ILE A 114 0.19 -10.40 -1.94
C ILE A 114 0.96 -11.67 -2.30
N GLU A 115 0.43 -12.81 -1.89
CA GLU A 115 1.02 -14.12 -2.12
C GLU A 115 0.14 -14.97 -3.02
N PHE A 116 0.80 -15.70 -3.91
CA PHE A 116 0.20 -16.63 -4.84
C PHE A 116 0.95 -17.95 -4.83
N THR A 117 0.22 -19.02 -5.07
CA THR A 117 0.77 -20.33 -5.43
C THR A 117 0.54 -20.58 -6.90
N ARG A 118 1.55 -21.08 -7.59
CA ARG A 118 1.40 -21.48 -9.00
C ARG A 118 0.44 -22.68 -9.10
N THR A 119 -0.56 -22.56 -9.94
CA THR A 119 -1.42 -23.71 -10.27
C THR A 119 -0.67 -24.66 -11.16
N GLU A 120 -0.65 -25.95 -10.81
CA GLU A 120 -0.12 -27.03 -11.64
C GLU A 120 -1.13 -27.39 -12.74
N ASN A 121 -1.54 -26.42 -13.53
CA ASN A 121 -2.25 -26.71 -14.75
C ASN A 121 -1.18 -27.02 -15.80
N GLU A 122 -0.92 -28.29 -16.03
CA GLU A 122 -0.23 -28.71 -17.25
C GLU A 122 -1.01 -28.20 -18.45
N PRO A 123 -0.31 -27.63 -19.44
CA PRO A 123 -0.95 -27.23 -20.67
C PRO A 123 -1.49 -28.44 -21.44
#